data_373c6e90693bdccb45364a01cb7b5e5c
#
_entry.id   373c6e90693bdccb45364a01cb7b5e5c
#
_cell.length_a   1.000
_cell.length_b   1.000
_cell.length_c   1.000
_cell.angle_alpha   90.00
_cell.angle_beta   90.00
_cell.angle_gamma   90.00
#
_symmetry.space_group_name_H-M   'P 1'
#
loop_
_entity.id
_entity.type
_entity.pdbx_description
1 polymer ?
#
loop_
_entity_poly.entity_id
_entity_poly.type
_entity_poly.pdbx_seq_one_letter_code
_entity_poly.pdbx_strand_id
1 'polypeptide(L)'
;MSKNIESLLLNQRYWDIFAVARNSSIDEACRIMDKNRIGALLVYCSDTNDPQDLEGIVTERDVIELISRKGKEALNNEVKEIMSKNIISVTPQCTKLEALDLMMENQIRHLAVMDKEKLVGVLSMRDLIKQL
;
A
#
# COMPACT_ATOMS: atom_id res chain seq x y z
N MET A 1 -18.23 20.84 4.90
CA MET A 1 -17.86 19.45 5.22
C MET A 1 -17.11 18.83 4.04
N SER A 2 -15.92 18.36 4.30
CA SER A 2 -15.08 17.80 3.23
C SER A 2 -15.59 16.42 2.83
N LYS A 3 -15.81 16.24 1.52
CA LYS A 3 -16.16 14.94 0.95
C LYS A 3 -14.96 14.26 0.32
N ASN A 4 -13.80 14.88 0.45
CA ASN A 4 -12.57 14.30 -0.08
C ASN A 4 -11.86 13.47 0.99
N ILE A 5 -10.79 12.82 0.58
CA ILE A 5 -10.05 11.91 1.46
C ILE A 5 -9.10 12.62 2.42
N GLU A 6 -8.93 13.93 2.29
CA GLU A 6 -8.01 14.68 3.14
C GLU A 6 -8.33 14.51 4.63
N SER A 7 -9.61 14.53 4.99
CA SER A 7 -10.01 14.35 6.39
C SER A 7 -9.64 12.97 6.94
N LEU A 8 -9.60 11.96 6.08
CA LEU A 8 -9.17 10.62 6.48
C LEU A 8 -7.69 10.61 6.84
N LEU A 9 -6.89 11.34 6.06
CA LEU A 9 -5.45 11.42 6.28
C LEU A 9 -5.13 12.15 7.59
N LEU A 10 -5.97 13.11 7.98
CA LEU A 10 -5.76 13.87 9.21
C LEU A 10 -6.12 13.08 10.46
N ASN A 11 -7.10 12.20 10.37
CA ASN A 11 -7.63 11.48 11.52
C ASN A 11 -6.97 10.13 11.79
N GLN A 12 -6.08 9.72 10.93
CA GLN A 12 -5.42 8.44 11.07
C GLN A 12 -3.91 8.67 11.04
N ARG A 13 -3.17 7.68 11.55
CA ARG A 13 -1.71 7.76 11.62
C ARG A 13 -1.06 7.50 10.26
N TYR A 14 -1.56 8.13 9.24
CA TYR A 14 -1.09 7.90 7.86
C TYR A 14 0.25 8.51 7.57
N TRP A 15 0.72 9.28 8.52
CA TRP A 15 2.06 9.83 8.42
C TRP A 15 3.11 8.74 8.59
N ASP A 16 2.70 7.63 9.20
CA ASP A 16 3.54 6.45 9.28
C ASP A 16 3.35 5.68 7.98
N ILE A 17 4.07 6.13 6.96
CA ILE A 17 4.04 5.46 5.67
C ILE A 17 4.76 4.14 5.82
N PHE A 18 4.02 3.06 5.74
CA PHE A 18 4.61 1.74 5.87
C PHE A 18 5.17 1.31 4.53
N ALA A 19 6.49 1.26 4.48
CA ALA A 19 7.21 0.92 3.27
C ALA A 19 8.30 -0.10 3.60
N VAL A 20 8.67 -0.87 2.59
CA VAL A 20 9.68 -1.91 2.71
C VAL A 20 10.60 -1.82 1.49
N ALA A 21 11.88 -2.13 1.69
CA ALA A 21 12.82 -2.13 0.59
C ALA A 21 12.51 -3.31 -0.36
N ARG A 22 12.73 -3.10 -1.64
CA ARG A 22 12.41 -4.12 -2.67
C ARG A 22 13.10 -5.45 -2.45
N ASN A 23 14.27 -5.45 -1.84
CA ASN A 23 15.03 -6.67 -1.58
C ASN A 23 14.82 -7.24 -0.18
N SER A 24 13.86 -6.71 0.57
CA SER A 24 13.47 -7.31 1.85
C SER A 24 12.75 -8.63 1.60
N SER A 25 12.82 -9.52 2.59
CA SER A 25 12.16 -10.81 2.46
C SER A 25 10.65 -10.69 2.64
N ILE A 26 9.93 -11.65 2.09
CA ILE A 26 8.48 -11.76 2.30
C ILE A 26 8.19 -11.96 3.79
N ASP A 27 9.07 -12.69 4.50
CA ASP A 27 8.94 -12.89 5.94
C ASP A 27 8.93 -11.52 6.68
N GLU A 28 9.87 -10.65 6.34
CA GLU A 28 9.94 -9.32 6.94
C GLU A 28 8.69 -8.50 6.62
N ALA A 29 8.24 -8.53 5.37
CA ALA A 29 7.02 -7.84 4.97
C ALA A 29 5.81 -8.31 5.78
N CYS A 30 5.69 -9.62 5.97
CA CYS A 30 4.60 -10.20 6.77
C CYS A 30 4.65 -9.71 8.21
N ARG A 31 5.84 -9.62 8.79
CA ARG A 31 5.99 -9.15 10.17
C ARG A 31 5.56 -7.70 10.31
N ILE A 32 5.91 -6.87 9.34
CA ILE A 32 5.53 -5.44 9.34
C ILE A 32 4.02 -5.31 9.21
N MET A 33 3.42 -6.06 8.29
CA MET A 33 1.97 -6.01 8.09
C MET A 33 1.21 -6.47 9.33
N ASP A 34 1.66 -7.56 9.94
CA ASP A 34 1.01 -8.10 11.13
C ASP A 34 1.15 -7.17 12.33
N LYS A 35 2.35 -6.66 12.56
CA LYS A 35 2.63 -5.76 13.68
C LYS A 35 1.78 -4.50 13.63
N ASN A 36 1.59 -3.96 12.44
CA ASN A 36 0.90 -2.69 12.24
C ASN A 36 -0.55 -2.84 11.82
N ARG A 37 -1.03 -4.08 11.69
CA ARG A 37 -2.42 -4.38 11.30
C ARG A 37 -2.80 -3.75 9.98
N ILE A 38 -1.91 -3.84 9.00
CA ILE A 38 -2.13 -3.31 7.65
C ILE A 38 -1.99 -4.44 6.64
N GLY A 39 -2.66 -4.28 5.49
CA GLY A 39 -2.71 -5.30 4.46
C GLY A 39 -1.89 -4.99 3.22
N ALA A 40 -1.13 -3.90 3.24
CA ALA A 40 -0.32 -3.49 2.10
C ALA A 40 0.89 -2.70 2.56
N LEU A 41 1.98 -2.84 1.80
CA LEU A 41 3.20 -2.07 2.01
C LEU A 41 3.65 -1.48 0.68
N LEU A 42 4.10 -0.25 0.72
CA LEU A 42 4.77 0.33 -0.43
C LEU A 42 6.18 -0.22 -0.51
N VAL A 43 6.66 -0.38 -1.72
CA VAL A 43 7.99 -0.94 -1.95
C VAL A 43 8.86 0.13 -2.59
N TYR A 44 9.99 0.40 -1.98
CA TYR A 44 10.91 1.43 -2.47
C TYR A 44 12.22 0.83 -2.95
N CYS A 45 12.94 1.64 -3.75
CA CYS A 45 14.23 1.25 -4.29
C CYS A 45 15.29 1.22 -3.18
N SER A 46 15.93 0.07 -3.00
CA SER A 46 16.95 -0.10 -1.96
C SER A 46 18.20 0.73 -2.23
N ASP A 47 18.47 1.02 -3.50
CA ASP A 47 19.69 1.72 -3.90
C ASP A 47 19.71 3.17 -3.43
N THR A 48 18.54 3.81 -3.35
CA THR A 48 18.40 5.18 -2.88
C THR A 48 18.13 5.27 -1.39
N ASN A 49 17.62 4.19 -0.81
CA ASN A 49 17.23 4.12 0.59
C ASN A 49 16.20 5.21 0.96
N ASP A 50 15.47 5.69 -0.04
CA ASP A 50 14.48 6.75 0.12
C ASP A 50 13.08 6.17 -0.05
N PRO A 51 12.24 6.18 1.02
CA PRO A 51 10.87 5.68 0.91
C PRO A 51 10.03 6.41 -0.13
N GLN A 52 10.46 7.57 -0.60
CA GLN A 52 9.76 8.30 -1.65
C GLN A 52 10.07 7.77 -3.05
N ASP A 53 11.12 6.97 -3.19
CA ASP A 53 11.47 6.36 -4.47
C ASP A 53 10.74 5.04 -4.63
N LEU A 54 9.45 5.16 -4.91
CA LEU A 54 8.54 4.02 -4.98
C LEU A 54 8.72 3.19 -6.24
N GLU A 55 8.70 1.87 -6.07
CA GLU A 55 8.78 0.94 -7.19
C GLU A 55 7.53 0.07 -7.31
N GLY A 56 6.79 -0.11 -6.23
CA GLY A 56 5.64 -0.98 -6.28
C GLY A 56 4.87 -1.02 -4.98
N ILE A 57 3.93 -1.95 -4.94
CA ILE A 57 3.12 -2.21 -3.75
C ILE A 57 2.99 -3.72 -3.59
N VAL A 58 3.07 -4.20 -2.36
CA VAL A 58 2.87 -5.60 -2.04
C VAL A 58 1.73 -5.71 -1.04
N THR A 59 0.84 -6.67 -1.26
CA THR A 59 -0.34 -6.87 -0.41
C THR A 59 -0.31 -8.24 0.22
N GLU A 60 -1.13 -8.42 1.27
CA GLU A 60 -1.29 -9.72 1.91
C GLU A 60 -1.79 -10.76 0.91
N ARG A 61 -2.59 -10.37 -0.09
CA ARG A 61 -3.05 -11.26 -1.13
C ARG A 61 -1.90 -11.78 -1.98
N ASP A 62 -0.96 -10.90 -2.33
CA ASP A 62 0.24 -11.30 -3.09
C ASP A 62 1.03 -12.36 -2.33
N VAL A 63 1.16 -12.17 -1.02
CA VAL A 63 1.87 -13.11 -0.16
C VAL A 63 1.15 -14.46 -0.12
N ILE A 64 -0.17 -14.44 0.08
CA ILE A 64 -0.97 -15.66 0.14
C ILE A 64 -0.88 -16.42 -1.16
N GLU A 65 -0.94 -15.74 -2.30
CA GLU A 65 -0.82 -16.38 -3.61
C GLU A 65 0.55 -17.06 -3.78
N LEU A 66 1.61 -16.40 -3.33
CA LEU A 66 2.95 -16.97 -3.42
C LEU A 66 3.08 -18.21 -2.53
N ILE A 67 2.60 -18.12 -1.29
CA ILE A 67 2.64 -19.25 -0.35
C ILE A 67 1.83 -20.41 -0.88
N SER A 68 0.70 -20.17 -1.53
CA SER A 68 -0.11 -21.26 -2.09
C SER A 68 0.63 -22.03 -3.19
N ARG A 69 1.58 -21.39 -3.87
CA ARG A 69 2.36 -22.03 -4.93
C ARG A 69 3.67 -22.64 -4.44
N LYS A 70 4.35 -21.96 -3.53
CA LYS A 70 5.69 -22.34 -3.08
C LYS A 70 5.76 -22.94 -1.68
N GLY A 71 4.68 -22.81 -0.91
CA GLY A 71 4.70 -23.23 0.48
C GLY A 71 5.56 -22.30 1.33
N LYS A 72 6.10 -22.83 2.42
CA LYS A 72 6.84 -22.03 3.40
C LYS A 72 8.11 -21.38 2.84
N GLU A 73 8.65 -21.91 1.76
CA GLU A 73 9.85 -21.35 1.14
C GLU A 73 9.59 -19.97 0.56
N ALA A 74 8.33 -19.63 0.32
CA ALA A 74 7.95 -18.31 -0.16
C ALA A 74 8.46 -17.20 0.77
N LEU A 75 8.57 -17.46 2.05
CA LEU A 75 9.03 -16.47 3.03
C LEU A 75 10.45 -15.97 2.77
N ASN A 76 11.25 -16.76 2.06
CA ASN A 76 12.63 -16.40 1.73
C ASN A 76 12.75 -15.60 0.43
N ASN A 77 11.67 -15.48 -0.33
CA ASN A 77 11.66 -14.69 -1.56
C ASN A 77 11.74 -13.21 -1.22
N GLU A 78 12.19 -12.42 -2.16
CA GLU A 78 12.23 -10.97 -1.99
C GLU A 78 10.92 -10.33 -2.42
N VAL A 79 10.58 -9.24 -1.77
CA VAL A 79 9.34 -8.51 -2.04
C VAL A 79 9.23 -8.10 -3.52
N LYS A 80 10.33 -7.72 -4.14
CA LYS A 80 10.32 -7.29 -5.55
C LYS A 80 9.80 -8.37 -6.50
N GLU A 81 9.88 -9.64 -6.09
CA GLU A 81 9.43 -10.75 -6.95
C GLU A 81 7.92 -10.85 -7.06
N ILE A 82 7.19 -10.29 -6.11
CA ILE A 82 5.72 -10.37 -6.11
C ILE A 82 5.02 -9.00 -6.11
N MET A 83 5.75 -7.91 -5.94
CA MET A 83 5.14 -6.59 -5.91
C MET A 83 4.46 -6.27 -7.24
N SER A 84 3.39 -5.49 -7.17
CA SER A 84 2.80 -4.89 -8.34
C SER A 84 3.53 -3.58 -8.63
N LYS A 85 3.97 -3.39 -9.86
CA LYS A 85 4.64 -2.15 -10.28
C LYS A 85 3.64 -1.07 -10.67
N ASN A 86 2.40 -1.44 -10.86
CA ASN A 86 1.35 -0.51 -11.26
C ASN A 86 0.73 0.13 -10.02
N ILE A 87 1.37 1.17 -9.51
CA ILE A 87 0.88 1.90 -8.35
C ILE A 87 -0.17 2.89 -8.82
N ILE A 88 -1.42 2.67 -8.41
CA ILE A 88 -2.50 3.59 -8.72
C ILE A 88 -2.60 4.57 -7.56
N SER A 89 -2.58 5.85 -7.87
CA SER A 89 -2.55 6.89 -6.85
C SER A 89 -3.66 7.92 -7.07
N VAL A 90 -3.97 8.64 -5.99
CA VAL A 90 -4.91 9.76 -6.00
C VAL A 90 -4.28 10.91 -5.24
N THR A 91 -4.88 12.10 -5.38
CA THR A 91 -4.47 13.27 -4.60
C THR A 91 -5.37 13.40 -3.38
N PRO A 92 -4.97 14.18 -2.35
CA PRO A 92 -5.82 14.41 -1.18
C PRO A 92 -7.16 15.08 -1.51
N GLN A 93 -7.27 15.75 -2.66
CA GLN A 93 -8.50 16.40 -3.10
C GLN A 93 -9.48 15.45 -3.77
N CYS A 94 -9.07 14.20 -4.01
CA CYS A 94 -9.94 13.18 -4.56
C CYS A 94 -11.12 12.94 -3.61
N THR A 95 -12.33 12.78 -4.16
CA THR A 95 -13.49 12.47 -3.33
C THR A 95 -13.45 11.00 -2.90
N LYS A 96 -14.17 10.70 -1.82
CA LYS A 96 -14.26 9.31 -1.34
C LYS A 96 -14.87 8.40 -2.40
N LEU A 97 -15.88 8.89 -3.13
CA LEU A 97 -16.50 8.11 -4.19
C LEU A 97 -15.57 7.86 -5.36
N GLU A 98 -14.81 8.88 -5.76
CA GLU A 98 -13.83 8.72 -6.84
C GLU A 98 -12.76 7.69 -6.46
N ALA A 99 -12.28 7.74 -5.23
CA ALA A 99 -11.29 6.78 -4.74
C ALA A 99 -11.87 5.36 -4.73
N LEU A 100 -13.10 5.20 -4.26
CA LEU A 100 -13.77 3.92 -4.23
C LEU A 100 -13.98 3.36 -5.65
N ASP A 101 -14.39 4.23 -6.58
CA ASP A 101 -14.58 3.83 -7.98
C ASP A 101 -13.27 3.34 -8.59
N LEU A 102 -12.16 4.02 -8.33
CA LEU A 102 -10.85 3.60 -8.82
C LEU A 102 -10.46 2.22 -8.29
N MET A 103 -10.73 1.98 -7.01
CA MET A 103 -10.44 0.68 -6.41
C MET A 103 -11.27 -0.41 -7.07
N MET A 104 -12.55 -0.14 -7.32
CA MET A 104 -13.44 -1.12 -7.94
C MET A 104 -13.07 -1.37 -9.41
N GLU A 105 -12.79 -0.32 -10.16
CA GLU A 105 -12.40 -0.45 -11.57
C GLU A 105 -11.12 -1.26 -11.74
N ASN A 106 -10.17 -1.08 -10.83
CA ASN A 106 -8.86 -1.73 -10.91
C ASN A 106 -8.77 -2.98 -10.04
N GLN A 107 -9.85 -3.35 -9.35
CA GLN A 107 -9.90 -4.52 -8.48
C GLN A 107 -8.80 -4.51 -7.42
N ILE A 108 -8.60 -3.36 -6.82
CA ILE A 108 -7.62 -3.16 -5.76
C ILE A 108 -8.31 -2.59 -4.54
N ARG A 109 -7.69 -2.75 -3.38
CA ARG A 109 -8.25 -2.29 -2.10
C ARG A 109 -7.42 -1.21 -1.44
N HIS A 110 -6.37 -0.77 -2.11
CA HIS A 110 -5.46 0.23 -1.58
C HIS A 110 -5.07 1.21 -2.67
N LEU A 111 -4.93 2.47 -2.29
CA LEU A 111 -4.46 3.52 -3.20
C LEU A 111 -3.35 4.29 -2.50
N ALA A 112 -2.31 4.61 -3.24
CA ALA A 112 -1.31 5.55 -2.77
C ALA A 112 -1.91 6.95 -2.86
N VAL A 113 -1.64 7.78 -1.86
CA VAL A 113 -2.07 9.18 -1.88
C VAL A 113 -0.84 10.03 -2.08
N MET A 114 -0.81 10.76 -3.19
CA MET A 114 0.32 11.60 -3.58
C MET A 114 -0.08 13.07 -3.55
N ASP A 115 0.77 13.90 -2.98
CA ASP A 115 0.58 15.34 -2.98
C ASP A 115 1.86 15.99 -3.48
N LYS A 116 1.78 16.66 -4.63
CA LYS A 116 2.93 17.34 -5.25
C LYS A 116 4.14 16.40 -5.38
N GLU A 117 3.90 15.22 -5.92
CA GLU A 117 4.91 14.19 -6.16
C GLU A 117 5.47 13.55 -4.89
N LYS A 118 4.88 13.84 -3.75
CA LYS A 118 5.27 13.22 -2.48
C LYS A 118 4.19 12.27 -2.00
N LEU A 119 4.62 11.13 -1.52
CA LEU A 119 3.71 10.17 -0.91
C LEU A 119 3.29 10.68 0.47
N VAL A 120 1.99 10.86 0.66
CA VAL A 120 1.45 11.34 1.94
C VAL A 120 0.65 10.28 2.69
N GLY A 121 0.37 9.16 2.06
CA GLY A 121 -0.31 8.09 2.76
C GLY A 121 -0.76 6.96 1.86
N VAL A 122 -1.39 5.97 2.46
CA VAL A 122 -2.04 4.86 1.76
C VAL A 122 -3.46 4.77 2.27
N LEU A 123 -4.40 4.70 1.35
CA LEU A 123 -5.81 4.66 1.66
C LEU A 123 -6.35 3.27 1.36
N SER A 124 -7.04 2.67 2.31
CA SER A 124 -7.65 1.36 2.10
C SER A 124 -9.14 1.51 1.82
N MET A 125 -9.70 0.52 1.11
CA MET A 125 -11.14 0.47 0.87
C MET A 125 -11.90 0.42 2.20
N ARG A 126 -11.33 -0.28 3.18
CA ARG A 126 -11.92 -0.37 4.52
C ARG A 126 -12.05 0.99 5.17
N ASP A 127 -11.03 1.83 5.05
CA ASP A 127 -11.05 3.18 5.61
C ASP A 127 -12.14 4.03 4.96
N LEU A 128 -12.29 3.91 3.64
CA LEU A 128 -13.32 4.63 2.90
C LEU A 128 -14.72 4.23 3.35
N ILE A 129 -14.94 2.93 3.48
CA ILE A 129 -16.26 2.40 3.86
C ILE A 129 -16.64 2.84 5.27
N LYS A 130 -15.68 2.87 6.18
CA LYS A 130 -15.94 3.30 7.57
C LYS A 130 -16.36 4.76 7.67
N GLN A 131 -15.95 5.58 6.70
CA GLN A 131 -16.17 7.02 6.74
C GLN A 131 -17.30 7.49 5.82
N LEU A 132 -18.01 6.58 5.20
CA LEU A 132 -19.15 6.93 4.34
C LEU A 132 -20.38 7.34 5.15
#